data_fa643aeaccf2bdff9e6dc647d1b02854
#
_entry.id   fa643aeaccf2bdff9e6dc647d1b02854
#
_cell.length_a   1.000
_cell.length_b   1.000
_cell.length_c   1.000
_cell.angle_alpha   90.00
_cell.angle_beta   90.00
_cell.angle_gamma   90.00
#
_symmetry.space_group_name_H-M   'P 1'
#
loop_
_entity.id
_entity.type
_entity.pdbx_description
1 polymer ?
#
loop_
_entity_poly.entity_id
_entity_poly.type
_entity_poly.pdbx_seq_one_letter_code
_entity_poly.pdbx_strand_id
1 'polypeptide(L)'
;AIVVDCGNTNVISDFRYKIAKKIIRIDHHLIGDVYGDEKNSWIEPNFSSCSEMIYTFKEINNLKLSIKGALPIYIGMVTDTGHFRFDRVNHKTLKIVSDLLSYGFDAFQIDTKITVQPINILRFKGYVCSNFVAEDGLIYVKITNEIIEKFKLRFEDINSVVNIFHNIQDHPVWLFIIENKVNNYWKISIRSIGPKINHIANKFNGGGHFRACGMNVYNQQEIDQVIQLAKNSIKDYEHQRDLNIKLSNQ
;
A
#
# COMPACT_ATOMS: atom_id res chain seq x y z
N ALA A 1 24.36 8.61 -5.42
CA ALA A 1 23.38 7.74 -4.72
C ALA A 1 22.32 7.26 -5.69
N ILE A 2 21.84 6.05 -5.48
CA ILE A 2 20.65 5.52 -6.16
C ILE A 2 19.58 5.35 -5.07
N VAL A 3 18.48 6.04 -5.23
CA VAL A 3 17.31 5.95 -4.32
C VAL A 3 16.21 5.20 -5.07
N VAL A 4 15.73 4.12 -4.49
CA VAL A 4 14.72 3.25 -5.09
C VAL A 4 13.47 3.22 -4.20
N ASP A 5 12.29 3.21 -4.83
CA ASP A 5 11.01 3.00 -4.17
C ASP A 5 10.65 4.01 -3.07
N CYS A 6 11.06 5.26 -3.25
CA CYS A 6 10.82 6.33 -2.29
C CYS A 6 10.08 7.50 -2.94
N GLY A 7 8.76 7.59 -2.71
CA GLY A 7 7.94 8.71 -3.18
C GLY A 7 8.25 10.02 -2.47
N ASN A 8 8.64 9.97 -1.19
CA ASN A 8 8.91 11.14 -0.35
C ASN A 8 10.28 11.03 0.33
N THR A 9 10.89 12.18 0.62
CA THR A 9 12.21 12.23 1.26
C THR A 9 12.22 11.75 2.70
N ASN A 10 11.09 11.81 3.39
CA ASN A 10 10.94 11.34 4.78
C ASN A 10 10.93 9.81 4.94
N VAL A 11 10.75 9.05 3.85
CA VAL A 11 10.79 7.58 3.87
C VAL A 11 12.16 7.03 3.45
N ILE A 12 13.10 7.88 3.06
CA ILE A 12 14.46 7.47 2.73
C ILE A 12 15.19 7.12 4.03
N SER A 13 15.58 5.84 4.16
CA SER A 13 16.16 5.29 5.38
C SER A 13 17.56 5.80 5.73
N ASP A 14 18.32 6.30 4.76
CA ASP A 14 19.71 6.75 4.95
C ASP A 14 19.89 8.20 4.49
N PHE A 15 20.10 9.11 5.44
CA PHE A 15 20.29 10.56 5.18
C PHE A 15 21.57 10.90 4.39
N ARG A 16 22.52 9.95 4.26
CA ARG A 16 23.76 10.15 3.51
C ARG A 16 23.51 10.36 2.01
N TYR A 17 22.35 10.00 1.47
CA TYR A 17 22.02 10.32 0.09
C TYR A 17 22.15 11.81 -0.22
N LYS A 18 21.92 12.71 0.78
CA LYS A 18 21.98 14.17 0.61
C LYS A 18 23.39 14.70 0.31
N ILE A 19 24.44 13.97 0.67
CA ILE A 19 25.85 14.34 0.39
C ILE A 19 26.38 13.78 -0.91
N ALA A 20 25.55 13.00 -1.62
CA ALA A 20 25.96 12.45 -2.92
C ALA A 20 26.02 13.54 -3.99
N LYS A 21 27.06 13.49 -4.82
CA LYS A 21 27.24 14.43 -5.95
C LYS A 21 26.15 14.33 -7.02
N LYS A 22 25.55 13.12 -7.16
CA LYS A 22 24.43 12.84 -8.05
C LYS A 22 23.47 11.91 -7.36
N ILE A 23 22.17 12.14 -7.55
CA ILE A 23 21.10 11.31 -7.04
C ILE A 23 20.29 10.80 -8.22
N ILE A 24 20.27 9.49 -8.39
CA ILE A 24 19.40 8.78 -9.33
C ILE A 24 18.20 8.29 -8.54
N ARG A 25 17.01 8.55 -9.03
CA ARG A 25 15.76 8.06 -8.45
C ARG A 25 15.10 7.07 -9.40
N ILE A 26 14.73 5.88 -8.91
CA ILE A 26 13.91 4.90 -9.63
C ILE A 26 12.68 4.62 -8.76
N ASP A 27 11.48 4.97 -9.24
CA ASP A 27 10.30 4.98 -8.40
C ASP A 27 9.01 4.81 -9.22
N HIS A 28 8.03 4.09 -8.67
CA HIS A 28 6.72 3.90 -9.27
C HIS A 28 5.59 4.60 -8.49
N HIS A 29 5.92 5.40 -7.47
CA HIS A 29 4.94 6.15 -6.73
C HIS A 29 4.42 7.37 -7.51
N LEU A 30 3.15 7.71 -7.31
CA LEU A 30 2.61 9.00 -7.71
C LEU A 30 3.31 10.09 -6.88
N ILE A 31 3.72 11.15 -7.54
CA ILE A 31 4.65 12.17 -7.04
C ILE A 31 4.30 12.66 -5.63
N GLY A 32 5.26 12.52 -4.71
CA GLY A 32 5.32 13.25 -3.47
C GLY A 32 6.28 14.44 -3.59
N ASP A 33 7.47 14.32 -2.99
CA ASP A 33 8.48 15.38 -3.03
C ASP A 33 9.25 15.39 -4.34
N VAL A 34 9.66 16.58 -4.78
CA VAL A 34 10.66 16.74 -5.85
C VAL A 34 12.04 16.67 -5.19
N TYR A 35 12.80 15.62 -5.49
CA TYR A 35 14.18 15.48 -5.05
C TYR A 35 15.00 14.67 -6.08
N GLY A 36 16.33 14.88 -6.03
CA GLY A 36 17.22 14.31 -7.03
C GLY A 36 17.24 15.14 -8.32
N ASP A 37 17.99 14.66 -9.31
CA ASP A 37 18.07 15.30 -10.61
C ASP A 37 17.02 14.66 -11.54
N GLU A 38 16.09 15.47 -12.06
CA GLU A 38 15.03 15.00 -12.96
C GLU A 38 15.58 14.26 -14.18
N LYS A 39 16.72 14.71 -14.74
CA LYS A 39 17.37 14.07 -15.89
C LYS A 39 17.94 12.69 -15.59
N ASN A 40 18.19 12.40 -14.31
CA ASN A 40 18.71 11.12 -13.83
C ASN A 40 17.64 10.30 -13.10
N SER A 41 16.38 10.72 -13.14
CA SER A 41 15.29 10.05 -12.46
C SER A 41 14.40 9.30 -13.42
N TRP A 42 14.05 8.08 -13.07
CA TRP A 42 13.05 7.28 -13.78
C TRP A 42 11.86 7.04 -12.86
N ILE A 43 10.80 7.85 -13.06
CA ILE A 43 9.57 7.79 -12.28
C ILE A 43 8.46 7.36 -13.23
N GLU A 44 7.87 6.17 -12.98
CA GLU A 44 6.86 5.60 -13.86
C GLU A 44 5.74 4.92 -13.05
N PRO A 45 4.66 5.65 -12.73
CA PRO A 45 3.58 5.17 -11.90
C PRO A 45 2.78 3.98 -12.44
N ASN A 46 2.94 3.63 -13.71
CA ASN A 46 2.22 2.51 -14.32
C ASN A 46 2.88 1.15 -14.06
N PHE A 47 4.10 1.12 -13.54
CA PHE A 47 4.72 -0.13 -13.12
C PHE A 47 4.05 -0.69 -11.86
N SER A 48 3.99 -2.01 -11.77
CA SER A 48 3.38 -2.69 -10.63
C SER A 48 4.24 -2.62 -9.36
N SER A 49 5.55 -2.45 -9.53
CA SER A 49 6.54 -2.32 -8.46
C SER A 49 7.83 -1.67 -8.94
N CYS A 50 8.59 -1.09 -8.03
CA CYS A 50 9.96 -0.64 -8.35
C CYS A 50 10.86 -1.82 -8.76
N SER A 51 10.64 -3.01 -8.22
CA SER A 51 11.35 -4.23 -8.60
C SER A 51 11.11 -4.64 -10.06
N GLU A 52 9.89 -4.44 -10.59
CA GLU A 52 9.59 -4.60 -12.01
C GLU A 52 10.39 -3.61 -12.88
N MET A 53 10.53 -2.36 -12.42
CA MET A 53 11.37 -1.36 -13.10
C MET A 53 12.84 -1.79 -13.14
N ILE A 54 13.39 -2.27 -12.02
CA ILE A 54 14.77 -2.77 -11.95
C ILE A 54 15.01 -3.94 -12.93
N TYR A 55 14.07 -4.88 -13.02
CA TYR A 55 14.16 -5.96 -13.99
C TYR A 55 14.11 -5.40 -15.43
N THR A 56 13.21 -4.49 -15.71
CA THR A 56 13.08 -3.82 -17.02
C THR A 56 14.36 -3.06 -17.37
N PHE A 57 14.98 -2.37 -16.42
CA PHE A 57 16.28 -1.72 -16.61
C PHE A 57 17.37 -2.72 -17.01
N LYS A 58 17.41 -3.88 -16.34
CA LYS A 58 18.32 -4.98 -16.68
C LYS A 58 18.10 -5.45 -18.12
N GLU A 59 16.87 -5.64 -18.56
CA GLU A 59 16.54 -6.08 -19.92
C GLU A 59 16.97 -5.06 -20.97
N ILE A 60 16.60 -3.78 -20.81
CA ILE A 60 16.92 -2.71 -21.75
C ILE A 60 18.43 -2.56 -21.95
N ASN A 61 19.21 -2.76 -20.89
CA ASN A 61 20.66 -2.60 -20.92
C ASN A 61 21.41 -3.93 -21.13
N ASN A 62 20.71 -5.02 -21.43
CA ASN A 62 21.29 -6.36 -21.63
C ASN A 62 22.24 -6.79 -20.49
N LEU A 63 21.89 -6.45 -19.25
CA LEU A 63 22.70 -6.79 -18.08
C LEU A 63 22.49 -8.25 -17.68
N LYS A 64 23.58 -8.89 -17.25
CA LYS A 64 23.52 -10.23 -16.68
C LYS A 64 22.92 -10.18 -15.28
N LEU A 65 22.00 -11.09 -14.99
CA LEU A 65 21.40 -11.24 -13.67
C LEU A 65 21.80 -12.61 -13.10
N SER A 66 22.20 -12.64 -11.85
CA SER A 66 22.44 -13.90 -11.13
C SER A 66 21.21 -14.28 -10.30
N ILE A 67 21.14 -15.52 -9.82
CA ILE A 67 20.10 -15.96 -8.89
C ILE A 67 20.02 -15.05 -7.64
N LYS A 68 21.17 -14.53 -7.15
CA LYS A 68 21.24 -13.60 -6.01
C LYS A 68 20.60 -12.24 -6.32
N GLY A 69 20.55 -11.85 -7.57
CA GLY A 69 19.84 -10.63 -8.01
C GLY A 69 18.39 -10.91 -8.39
N ALA A 70 18.10 -12.06 -9.02
CA ALA A 70 16.74 -12.44 -9.42
C ALA A 70 15.80 -12.63 -8.22
N LEU A 71 16.29 -13.26 -7.16
CA LEU A 71 15.52 -13.54 -5.95
C LEU A 71 14.96 -12.27 -5.27
N PRO A 72 15.75 -11.22 -4.93
CA PRO A 72 15.19 -10.02 -4.30
C PRO A 72 14.26 -9.25 -5.25
N ILE A 73 14.47 -9.27 -6.56
CA ILE A 73 13.54 -8.67 -7.52
C ILE A 73 12.19 -9.40 -7.46
N TYR A 74 12.20 -10.74 -7.47
CA TYR A 74 10.97 -11.54 -7.32
C TYR A 74 10.24 -11.23 -6.02
N ILE A 75 10.95 -11.20 -4.88
CA ILE A 75 10.37 -10.88 -3.56
C ILE A 75 9.71 -9.50 -3.59
N GLY A 76 10.39 -8.49 -4.11
CA GLY A 76 9.85 -7.13 -4.21
C GLY A 76 8.61 -7.07 -5.10
N MET A 77 8.59 -7.80 -6.23
CA MET A 77 7.39 -7.88 -7.07
C MET A 77 6.22 -8.55 -6.33
N VAL A 78 6.46 -9.67 -5.63
CA VAL A 78 5.41 -10.38 -4.87
C VAL A 78 4.83 -9.51 -3.77
N THR A 79 5.67 -8.84 -2.99
CA THR A 79 5.23 -8.05 -1.82
C THR A 79 4.47 -6.79 -2.24
N ASP A 80 4.96 -6.08 -3.22
CA ASP A 80 4.40 -4.80 -3.64
C ASP A 80 3.10 -4.95 -4.45
N THR A 81 2.96 -6.06 -5.15
CA THR A 81 1.73 -6.39 -5.92
C THR A 81 0.68 -7.15 -5.12
N GLY A 82 0.91 -7.38 -3.83
CA GLY A 82 0.02 -8.19 -3.00
C GLY A 82 -0.18 -9.59 -3.57
N HIS A 83 0.91 -10.29 -3.92
CA HIS A 83 0.88 -11.59 -4.58
C HIS A 83 0.17 -11.54 -5.96
N PHE A 84 0.50 -10.51 -6.74
CA PHE A 84 -0.02 -10.29 -8.11
C PHE A 84 -1.53 -10.07 -8.19
N ARG A 85 -2.13 -9.47 -7.15
CA ARG A 85 -3.58 -9.21 -7.06
C ARG A 85 -3.98 -7.75 -7.26
N PHE A 86 -3.00 -6.81 -7.27
CA PHE A 86 -3.30 -5.39 -7.41
C PHE A 86 -3.47 -4.97 -8.88
N ASP A 87 -4.12 -3.84 -9.09
CA ASP A 87 -4.64 -3.36 -10.38
C ASP A 87 -3.58 -3.05 -11.45
N ARG A 88 -2.33 -2.81 -11.06
CA ARG A 88 -1.23 -2.55 -12.00
C ARG A 88 -0.58 -3.81 -12.56
N VAL A 89 -0.91 -4.98 -12.02
CA VAL A 89 -0.40 -6.26 -12.52
C VAL A 89 -0.97 -6.54 -13.91
N ASN A 90 -0.10 -6.85 -14.86
CA ASN A 90 -0.49 -7.12 -16.24
C ASN A 90 0.35 -8.26 -16.85
N HIS A 91 0.17 -8.55 -18.14
CA HIS A 91 0.87 -9.64 -18.82
C HIS A 91 2.39 -9.48 -18.82
N LYS A 92 2.92 -8.23 -18.85
CA LYS A 92 4.37 -7.97 -18.81
C LYS A 92 4.93 -8.30 -17.43
N THR A 93 4.22 -7.89 -16.36
CA THR A 93 4.55 -8.25 -14.97
C THR A 93 4.68 -9.77 -14.82
N LEU A 94 3.69 -10.54 -15.30
CA LEU A 94 3.70 -12.00 -15.19
C LEU A 94 4.77 -12.67 -16.07
N LYS A 95 5.10 -12.08 -17.22
CA LYS A 95 6.20 -12.54 -18.04
C LYS A 95 7.54 -12.41 -17.30
N ILE A 96 7.79 -11.26 -16.67
CA ILE A 96 8.99 -11.05 -15.85
C ILE A 96 9.04 -12.07 -14.71
N VAL A 97 7.92 -12.35 -14.05
CA VAL A 97 7.85 -13.38 -13.00
C VAL A 97 8.25 -14.75 -13.54
N SER A 98 7.73 -15.14 -14.71
CA SER A 98 8.10 -16.39 -15.37
C SER A 98 9.61 -16.46 -15.64
N ASP A 99 10.18 -15.37 -16.16
CA ASP A 99 11.62 -15.30 -16.43
C ASP A 99 12.44 -15.38 -15.14
N LEU A 100 12.03 -14.71 -14.07
CA LEU A 100 12.69 -14.77 -12.76
C LEU A 100 12.67 -16.19 -12.17
N LEU A 101 11.57 -16.92 -12.30
CA LEU A 101 11.47 -18.30 -11.82
C LEU A 101 12.43 -19.25 -12.55
N SER A 102 12.83 -18.95 -13.80
CA SER A 102 13.80 -19.75 -14.56
C SER A 102 15.20 -19.74 -13.93
N TYR A 103 15.50 -18.82 -13.00
CA TYR A 103 16.74 -18.80 -12.23
C TYR A 103 16.85 -19.91 -11.18
N GLY A 104 15.79 -20.69 -10.95
CA GLY A 104 15.83 -21.93 -10.17
C GLY A 104 15.74 -21.78 -8.66
N PHE A 105 15.28 -20.65 -8.13
CA PHE A 105 14.93 -20.54 -6.70
C PHE A 105 13.56 -21.16 -6.42
N ASP A 106 13.36 -21.63 -5.19
CA ASP A 106 12.09 -22.24 -4.76
C ASP A 106 11.08 -21.15 -4.37
N ALA A 107 10.16 -20.82 -5.28
CA ALA A 107 9.12 -19.83 -5.07
C ALA A 107 8.18 -20.19 -3.92
N PHE A 108 7.88 -21.49 -3.71
CA PHE A 108 7.02 -21.93 -2.61
C PHE A 108 7.64 -21.66 -1.24
N GLN A 109 8.93 -21.97 -1.08
CA GLN A 109 9.62 -21.66 0.17
C GLN A 109 9.71 -20.15 0.43
N ILE A 110 9.89 -19.35 -0.63
CA ILE A 110 9.92 -17.89 -0.52
C ILE A 110 8.56 -17.38 -0.07
N ASP A 111 7.49 -17.78 -0.75
CA ASP A 111 6.13 -17.39 -0.42
C ASP A 111 5.76 -17.77 1.02
N THR A 112 6.08 -19.00 1.44
CA THR A 112 5.90 -19.44 2.82
C THR A 112 6.61 -18.53 3.81
N LYS A 113 7.86 -18.13 3.54
CA LYS A 113 8.62 -17.24 4.44
C LYS A 113 8.05 -15.83 4.51
N ILE A 114 7.53 -15.31 3.41
CA ILE A 114 6.93 -13.97 3.33
C ILE A 114 5.56 -13.95 4.05
N THR A 115 4.81 -15.04 3.96
CA THR A 115 3.43 -15.11 4.45
C THR A 115 3.29 -15.65 5.88
N VAL A 116 4.36 -16.27 6.42
CA VAL A 116 4.34 -16.77 7.81
C VAL A 116 4.03 -15.64 8.79
N GLN A 117 3.09 -15.89 9.68
CA GLN A 117 2.67 -14.91 10.67
C GLN A 117 2.64 -15.54 12.08
N PRO A 118 2.94 -14.77 13.13
CA PRO A 118 2.78 -15.21 14.51
C PRO A 118 1.32 -15.50 14.86
N ILE A 119 1.09 -16.44 15.78
CA ILE A 119 -0.27 -16.84 16.21
C ILE A 119 -1.08 -15.68 16.82
N ASN A 120 -0.43 -14.72 17.47
CA ASN A 120 -1.08 -13.53 18.00
C ASN A 120 -1.67 -12.65 16.90
N ILE A 121 -1.04 -12.55 15.73
CA ILE A 121 -1.58 -11.86 14.56
C ILE A 121 -2.84 -12.56 14.05
N LEU A 122 -2.86 -13.89 13.98
CA LEU A 122 -4.05 -14.64 13.61
C LEU A 122 -5.22 -14.42 14.60
N ARG A 123 -4.92 -14.43 15.90
CA ARG A 123 -5.92 -14.11 16.94
C ARG A 123 -6.43 -12.69 16.84
N PHE A 124 -5.55 -11.73 16.55
CA PHE A 124 -5.93 -10.34 16.31
C PHE A 124 -6.81 -10.19 15.06
N LYS A 125 -6.52 -10.91 13.96
CA LYS A 125 -7.42 -10.96 12.79
C LYS A 125 -8.83 -11.43 13.18
N GLY A 126 -8.94 -12.48 14.00
CA GLY A 126 -10.22 -12.94 14.53
C GLY A 126 -10.95 -11.87 15.33
N TYR A 127 -10.22 -11.12 16.18
CA TYR A 127 -10.79 -9.98 16.90
C TYR A 127 -11.31 -8.90 15.94
N VAL A 128 -10.53 -8.50 14.95
CA VAL A 128 -10.91 -7.51 13.94
C VAL A 128 -12.18 -7.94 13.20
N CYS A 129 -12.25 -9.20 12.76
CA CYS A 129 -13.41 -9.76 12.07
C CYS A 129 -14.68 -9.85 12.93
N SER A 130 -14.55 -9.79 14.26
CA SER A 130 -15.69 -9.86 15.19
C SER A 130 -16.10 -8.50 15.77
N ASN A 131 -15.30 -7.43 15.54
CA ASN A 131 -15.47 -6.14 16.20
C ASN A 131 -15.44 -4.94 15.25
N PHE A 132 -15.64 -5.15 13.95
CA PHE A 132 -15.77 -4.06 13.00
C PHE A 132 -17.21 -3.50 12.99
N VAL A 133 -17.34 -2.28 12.52
CA VAL A 133 -18.62 -1.65 12.17
C VAL A 133 -18.73 -1.63 10.65
N ALA A 134 -19.89 -2.02 10.10
CA ALA A 134 -20.19 -1.93 8.68
C ALA A 134 -21.47 -1.11 8.49
N GLU A 135 -21.36 0.02 7.80
CA GLU A 135 -22.47 0.93 7.56
C GLU A 135 -22.25 1.79 6.30
N ASP A 136 -23.28 2.04 5.52
CA ASP A 136 -23.24 2.91 4.34
C ASP A 136 -22.08 2.58 3.35
N GLY A 137 -21.81 1.29 3.15
CA GLY A 137 -20.72 0.83 2.27
C GLY A 137 -19.32 0.98 2.85
N LEU A 138 -19.18 1.45 4.09
CA LEU A 138 -17.94 1.62 4.81
C LEU A 138 -17.78 0.53 5.88
N ILE A 139 -16.58 -0.06 5.97
CA ILE A 139 -16.17 -0.88 7.12
C ILE A 139 -15.12 -0.10 7.91
N TYR A 140 -15.23 -0.08 9.25
CA TYR A 140 -14.17 0.44 10.07
C TYR A 140 -14.01 -0.32 11.39
N VAL A 141 -12.80 -0.30 11.92
CA VAL A 141 -12.46 -0.87 13.22
C VAL A 141 -11.60 0.09 14.01
N LYS A 142 -11.92 0.24 15.31
CA LYS A 142 -11.16 1.06 16.25
C LYS A 142 -10.31 0.15 17.12
N ILE A 143 -9.00 0.37 17.09
CA ILE A 143 -7.99 -0.41 17.80
C ILE A 143 -7.37 0.48 18.87
N THR A 144 -7.73 0.24 20.12
CA THR A 144 -7.18 0.96 21.28
C THR A 144 -5.84 0.36 21.70
N ASN A 145 -5.08 1.11 22.49
CA ASN A 145 -3.84 0.62 23.08
C ASN A 145 -4.04 -0.66 23.92
N GLU A 146 -5.16 -0.77 24.63
CA GLU A 146 -5.52 -1.96 25.41
C GLU A 146 -5.62 -3.21 24.53
N ILE A 147 -6.16 -3.07 23.32
CA ILE A 147 -6.25 -4.17 22.34
C ILE A 147 -4.86 -4.53 21.82
N ILE A 148 -4.02 -3.53 21.54
CA ILE A 148 -2.62 -3.73 21.11
C ILE A 148 -1.86 -4.53 22.17
N GLU A 149 -1.97 -4.14 23.43
CA GLU A 149 -1.35 -4.82 24.58
C GLU A 149 -1.92 -6.24 24.78
N LYS A 150 -3.23 -6.41 24.72
CA LYS A 150 -3.91 -7.71 24.88
C LYS A 150 -3.39 -8.75 23.90
N PHE A 151 -3.15 -8.36 22.64
CA PHE A 151 -2.65 -9.26 21.60
C PHE A 151 -1.11 -9.24 21.49
N LYS A 152 -0.41 -8.48 22.34
CA LYS A 152 1.06 -8.32 22.30
C LYS A 152 1.56 -7.94 20.90
N LEU A 153 0.94 -6.92 20.31
CA LEU A 153 1.26 -6.43 18.98
C LEU A 153 2.25 -5.27 19.08
N ARG A 154 3.12 -5.19 18.08
CA ARG A 154 3.79 -3.93 17.76
C ARG A 154 2.88 -3.10 16.87
N PHE A 155 3.08 -1.81 16.86
CA PHE A 155 2.27 -0.90 16.04
C PHE A 155 2.35 -1.27 14.53
N GLU A 156 3.52 -1.73 14.08
CA GLU A 156 3.76 -2.17 12.71
C GLU A 156 3.00 -3.45 12.36
N ASP A 157 2.78 -4.34 13.33
CA ASP A 157 2.09 -5.61 13.09
C ASP A 157 0.64 -5.40 12.64
N ILE A 158 0.00 -4.29 13.06
CA ILE A 158 -1.38 -3.94 12.68
C ILE A 158 -1.47 -3.65 11.18
N ASN A 159 -0.41 -3.08 10.58
CA ASN A 159 -0.38 -2.79 9.15
C ASN A 159 -0.53 -4.07 8.30
N SER A 160 -0.06 -5.22 8.79
CA SER A 160 -0.20 -6.52 8.12
C SER A 160 -1.65 -7.00 8.02
N VAL A 161 -2.55 -6.44 8.86
CA VAL A 161 -3.96 -6.83 8.95
C VAL A 161 -4.89 -5.85 8.24
N VAL A 162 -4.41 -4.67 7.86
CA VAL A 162 -5.26 -3.60 7.27
C VAL A 162 -6.06 -4.06 6.05
N ASN A 163 -5.54 -5.00 5.26
CA ASN A 163 -6.22 -5.50 4.06
C ASN A 163 -7.19 -6.67 4.32
N ILE A 164 -7.54 -6.97 5.57
CA ILE A 164 -8.45 -8.08 5.90
C ILE A 164 -9.87 -7.88 5.32
N PHE A 165 -10.28 -6.63 5.10
CA PHE A 165 -11.58 -6.27 4.54
C PHE A 165 -11.54 -6.05 3.03
N HIS A 166 -10.43 -6.42 2.36
CA HIS A 166 -10.34 -6.34 0.91
C HIS A 166 -11.36 -7.26 0.23
N ASN A 167 -12.10 -6.74 -0.77
CA ASN A 167 -13.12 -7.46 -1.54
C ASN A 167 -14.35 -7.92 -0.73
N ILE A 168 -14.78 -7.16 0.25
CA ILE A 168 -16.08 -7.38 0.90
C ILE A 168 -17.19 -6.79 0.02
N GLN A 169 -18.20 -7.61 -0.27
CA GLN A 169 -19.34 -7.21 -1.09
C GLN A 169 -20.01 -5.95 -0.52
N ASP A 170 -20.34 -5.00 -1.40
CA ASP A 170 -21.02 -3.73 -1.07
C ASP A 170 -20.28 -2.81 -0.09
N HIS A 171 -19.00 -3.11 0.21
CA HIS A 171 -18.17 -2.31 1.11
C HIS A 171 -16.83 -1.96 0.48
N PRO A 172 -16.80 -1.02 -0.48
CA PRO A 172 -15.60 -0.69 -1.24
C PRO A 172 -14.53 0.09 -0.47
N VAL A 173 -14.83 0.58 0.73
CA VAL A 173 -13.89 1.38 1.56
C VAL A 173 -13.81 0.83 2.96
N TRP A 174 -12.59 0.81 3.53
CA TRP A 174 -12.40 0.44 4.94
C TRP A 174 -11.34 1.26 5.65
N LEU A 175 -11.52 1.40 6.98
CA LEU A 175 -10.66 2.17 7.86
C LEU A 175 -10.15 1.31 9.02
N PHE A 176 -8.86 1.48 9.33
CA PHE A 176 -8.28 1.08 10.60
C PHE A 176 -7.95 2.35 11.39
N ILE A 177 -8.57 2.53 12.55
CA ILE A 177 -8.43 3.69 13.43
C ILE A 177 -7.64 3.21 14.65
N ILE A 178 -6.36 3.54 14.70
CA ILE A 178 -5.39 2.93 15.62
C ILE A 178 -4.90 4.00 16.61
N GLU A 179 -5.12 3.76 17.89
CA GLU A 179 -4.64 4.64 18.94
C GLU A 179 -3.12 4.57 19.08
N ASN A 180 -2.47 5.73 19.09
CA ASN A 180 -1.06 5.87 19.47
C ASN A 180 -0.98 6.71 20.75
N LYS A 181 -1.09 6.03 21.89
CA LYS A 181 -1.09 6.66 23.21
C LYS A 181 0.23 7.36 23.54
N VAL A 182 1.36 6.83 23.03
CA VAL A 182 2.69 7.42 23.28
C VAL A 182 2.80 8.82 22.67
N ASN A 183 2.26 9.00 21.47
CA ASN A 183 2.36 10.26 20.75
C ASN A 183 1.03 11.04 20.73
N ASN A 184 0.03 10.59 21.50
CA ASN A 184 -1.27 11.22 21.69
C ASN A 184 -2.01 11.58 20.38
N TYR A 185 -2.09 10.60 19.45
CA TYR A 185 -2.87 10.73 18.21
C TYR A 185 -3.52 9.39 17.83
N TRP A 186 -4.46 9.43 16.90
CA TRP A 186 -5.00 8.26 16.22
C TRP A 186 -4.45 8.20 14.80
N LYS A 187 -3.80 7.09 14.43
CA LYS A 187 -3.42 6.83 13.05
C LYS A 187 -4.61 6.20 12.33
N ILE A 188 -5.05 6.82 11.25
CA ILE A 188 -6.06 6.23 10.38
C ILE A 188 -5.38 5.72 9.11
N SER A 189 -5.57 4.43 8.84
CA SER A 189 -5.25 3.81 7.56
C SER A 189 -6.55 3.59 6.80
N ILE A 190 -6.69 4.24 5.64
CA ILE A 190 -7.86 4.11 4.75
C ILE A 190 -7.47 3.37 3.48
N ARG A 191 -8.34 2.49 3.03
CA ARG A 191 -8.19 1.67 1.83
C ARG A 191 -9.47 1.66 1.03
N SER A 192 -9.35 1.45 -0.30
CA SER A 192 -10.49 1.39 -1.21
C SER A 192 -10.22 0.43 -2.36
N ILE A 193 -11.28 -0.22 -2.85
CA ILE A 193 -11.31 -0.92 -4.14
C ILE A 193 -12.21 -0.19 -5.17
N GLY A 194 -12.80 0.93 -4.78
CA GLY A 194 -13.70 1.74 -5.59
C GLY A 194 -13.24 3.20 -5.67
N PRO A 195 -13.77 4.09 -4.84
CA PRO A 195 -13.51 5.52 -4.90
C PRO A 195 -12.05 5.89 -4.66
N LYS A 196 -11.60 7.00 -5.25
CA LYS A 196 -10.36 7.65 -4.87
C LYS A 196 -10.53 8.32 -3.51
N ILE A 197 -9.61 8.06 -2.57
CA ILE A 197 -9.72 8.48 -1.17
C ILE A 197 -8.54 9.34 -0.67
N ASN A 198 -7.55 9.60 -1.51
CA ASN A 198 -6.36 10.36 -1.13
C ASN A 198 -6.67 11.81 -0.74
N HIS A 199 -7.72 12.43 -1.30
CA HIS A 199 -8.18 13.77 -0.92
C HIS A 199 -8.60 13.84 0.56
N ILE A 200 -9.09 12.74 1.14
CA ILE A 200 -9.43 12.66 2.57
C ILE A 200 -8.13 12.76 3.40
N ALA A 201 -7.12 11.96 3.07
CA ALA A 201 -5.86 11.98 3.79
C ALA A 201 -5.17 13.37 3.70
N ASN A 202 -5.16 13.97 2.52
CA ASN A 202 -4.57 15.29 2.30
C ASN A 202 -5.22 16.39 3.17
N LYS A 203 -6.54 16.29 3.44
CA LYS A 203 -7.24 17.24 4.31
C LYS A 203 -6.75 17.22 5.76
N PHE A 204 -6.16 16.11 6.20
CA PHE A 204 -5.60 15.93 7.55
C PHE A 204 -4.06 15.85 7.51
N ASN A 205 -3.40 16.50 6.55
CA ASN A 205 -1.95 16.51 6.38
C ASN A 205 -1.33 15.11 6.26
N GLY A 206 -2.13 14.13 5.82
CA GLY A 206 -1.70 12.79 5.50
C GLY A 206 -1.33 12.64 4.03
N GLY A 207 -1.21 11.40 3.57
CA GLY A 207 -0.85 11.13 2.18
C GLY A 207 -0.98 9.65 1.80
N GLY A 208 -0.58 9.36 0.57
CA GLY A 208 -0.59 8.02 0.01
C GLY A 208 -1.11 7.97 -1.43
N HIS A 209 -1.39 6.77 -1.89
CA HIS A 209 -1.94 6.52 -3.23
C HIS A 209 -3.45 6.81 -3.29
N PHE A 210 -4.02 6.85 -4.49
CA PHE A 210 -5.46 7.10 -4.69
C PHE A 210 -6.38 6.21 -3.87
N ARG A 211 -5.97 4.96 -3.59
CA ARG A 211 -6.78 3.92 -2.91
C ARG A 211 -6.14 3.35 -1.64
N ALA A 212 -5.00 3.91 -1.21
CA ALA A 212 -4.28 3.46 -0.02
C ALA A 212 -3.57 4.65 0.64
N CYS A 213 -4.16 5.22 1.69
CA CYS A 213 -3.70 6.43 2.33
C CYS A 213 -3.60 6.24 3.84
N GLY A 214 -2.87 7.16 4.48
CA GLY A 214 -2.78 7.25 5.94
C GLY A 214 -2.74 8.69 6.40
N MET A 215 -3.27 8.92 7.60
CA MET A 215 -3.28 10.23 8.25
C MET A 215 -3.25 10.07 9.77
N ASN A 216 -2.87 11.13 10.47
CA ASN A 216 -2.97 11.22 11.91
C ASN A 216 -4.07 12.22 12.27
N VAL A 217 -4.89 11.87 13.26
CA VAL A 217 -5.94 12.72 13.81
C VAL A 217 -5.84 12.74 15.34
N TYR A 218 -6.33 13.79 15.98
CA TYR A 218 -5.99 14.07 17.37
C TYR A 218 -7.18 14.00 18.33
N ASN A 219 -8.38 13.90 17.81
CA ASN A 219 -9.61 13.87 18.63
C ASN A 219 -10.73 13.08 17.94
N GLN A 220 -11.80 12.79 18.69
CA GLN A 220 -12.96 12.05 18.20
C GLN A 220 -13.68 12.78 17.07
N GLN A 221 -13.77 14.10 17.11
CA GLN A 221 -14.44 14.90 16.08
C GLN A 221 -13.74 14.74 14.71
N GLU A 222 -12.41 14.70 14.68
CA GLU A 222 -11.65 14.45 13.45
C GLU A 222 -11.87 13.01 12.93
N ILE A 223 -11.94 12.02 13.83
CA ILE A 223 -12.28 10.64 13.45
C ILE A 223 -13.65 10.61 12.77
N ASP A 224 -14.66 11.24 13.36
CA ASP A 224 -16.02 11.29 12.82
C ASP A 224 -16.07 12.01 11.48
N GLN A 225 -15.28 13.06 11.30
CA GLN A 225 -15.13 13.75 10.01
C GLN A 225 -14.52 12.84 8.93
N VAL A 226 -13.50 12.05 9.26
CA VAL A 226 -12.90 11.09 8.31
C VAL A 226 -13.92 10.04 7.90
N ILE A 227 -14.68 9.48 8.86
CA ILE A 227 -15.75 8.51 8.60
C ILE A 227 -16.79 9.12 7.65
N GLN A 228 -17.26 10.34 7.93
CA GLN A 228 -18.26 11.00 7.10
C GLN A 228 -17.74 11.30 5.67
N LEU A 229 -16.48 11.74 5.53
CA LEU A 229 -15.86 11.95 4.22
C LEU A 229 -15.72 10.66 3.43
N ALA A 230 -15.41 9.55 4.09
CA ALA A 230 -15.34 8.24 3.45
C ALA A 230 -16.72 7.79 2.94
N LYS A 231 -17.79 7.95 3.75
CA LYS A 231 -19.16 7.66 3.32
C LYS A 231 -19.61 8.53 2.15
N ASN A 232 -19.27 9.82 2.15
CA ASN A 232 -19.59 10.72 1.03
C ASN A 232 -18.89 10.27 -0.26
N SER A 233 -17.60 9.87 -0.17
CA SER A 233 -16.86 9.38 -1.33
C SER A 233 -17.44 8.08 -1.91
N ILE A 234 -18.03 7.22 -1.07
CA ILE A 234 -18.75 6.02 -1.51
C ILE A 234 -20.00 6.41 -2.29
N LYS A 235 -20.85 7.29 -1.74
CA LYS A 235 -22.08 7.77 -2.40
C LYS A 235 -21.81 8.41 -3.76
N ASP A 236 -20.79 9.27 -3.83
CA ASP A 236 -20.39 9.92 -5.09
C ASP A 236 -19.92 8.89 -6.12
N TYR A 237 -19.16 7.90 -5.69
CA TYR A 237 -18.66 6.83 -6.56
C TYR A 237 -19.81 5.96 -7.10
N GLU A 238 -20.76 5.56 -6.25
CA GLU A 238 -21.93 4.77 -6.65
C GLU A 238 -22.81 5.54 -7.63
N HIS A 239 -23.06 6.81 -7.36
CA HIS A 239 -23.82 7.68 -8.27
C HIS A 239 -23.16 7.77 -9.65
N GLN A 240 -21.85 7.98 -9.72
CA GLN A 240 -21.10 8.02 -10.97
C GLN A 240 -21.14 6.68 -11.70
N ARG A 241 -21.01 5.58 -10.99
CA ARG A 241 -21.10 4.22 -11.56
C ARG A 241 -22.46 3.98 -12.21
N ASP A 242 -23.54 4.34 -11.53
CA ASP A 242 -24.91 4.14 -12.01
C ASP A 242 -25.21 5.01 -13.24
N LEU A 243 -24.68 6.24 -13.30
CA LEU A 243 -24.76 7.10 -14.48
C LEU A 243 -24.03 6.49 -15.68
N ASN A 244 -22.82 5.96 -15.49
CA ASN A 244 -22.04 5.33 -16.55
C ASN A 244 -22.72 4.07 -17.09
N ILE A 245 -23.34 3.25 -16.24
CA ILE A 245 -24.11 2.06 -16.67
C ILE A 245 -25.32 2.49 -17.52
N LYS A 246 -26.03 3.54 -17.13
CA LYS A 246 -27.18 4.06 -17.91
C LYS A 246 -26.76 4.57 -19.29
N LEU A 247 -25.60 5.23 -19.39
CA LEU A 247 -25.07 5.75 -20.65
C LEU A 247 -24.55 4.64 -21.57
N SER A 248 -24.01 3.55 -21.03
CA SER A 248 -23.52 2.41 -21.81
C SER A 248 -24.63 1.49 -22.35
N ASN A 249 -25.85 1.62 -21.84
CA ASN A 249 -27.03 0.85 -22.26
C ASN A 249 -27.92 1.63 -23.23
N GLN A 250 -27.53 2.83 -23.65
CA GLN A 250 -28.14 3.64 -24.72
C GLN A 250 -27.33 3.55 -26.01
#